data_025d053020f3dcc057526273cfd559f0
#
_entry.id   025d053020f3dcc057526273cfd559f0
#
_cell.length_a   1.000
_cell.length_b   1.000
_cell.length_c   1.000
_cell.angle_alpha   90.00
_cell.angle_beta   90.00
_cell.angle_gamma   90.00
#
_symmetry.space_group_name_H-M   'P 1'
#
loop_
_entity.id
_entity.type
_entity.pdbx_description
1 polymer ?
#
loop_
_entity_poly.entity_id
_entity_poly.type
_entity_poly.pdbx_seq_one_letter_code
_entity_poly.pdbx_strand_id
1 'polypeptide(L)'
;MKAKRIVFKVGPSSLTNPDGSLSRQKVKVITQQLALLHESGHELILVSSGAVAAGFGALGFKKRPIKVADKQASAAVGQGLLMEEYTSNLLLRNIVSAQILLTQDDFADQRRYKNAHQALSVLLNRGAIPIINENDTVSIAELKVGDNDTLSAQVAAMAQADLLVLLTDVDGLYTANPSQDPTAKRLERIEHISREMIEMAGGAGSSNGTGGMLTKLKAATLATESGVPVYICSSLKPDALIEAAQEQADGSYFLAEDKGLKTQKQWLAFYAESKGALWVDAGAAEALLQYGKSLLISGVTKAEGDFSYQDIVSVYHQESGQLLGKGKVRLGQSAVRDMLQSKKAKGILIHRDDWISVTPEIDLLFTEF
;
A
#
# COMPACT_ATOMS: atom_id res chain seq x y z
N MET A 1 -10.21 2.92 -25.92
CA MET A 1 -9.03 2.95 -25.00
C MET A 1 -8.49 1.54 -24.83
N LYS A 2 -7.19 1.37 -24.57
CA LYS A 2 -6.66 0.06 -24.14
C LYS A 2 -7.24 -0.28 -22.78
N ALA A 3 -7.68 -1.54 -22.58
CA ALA A 3 -8.13 -2.01 -21.27
C ALA A 3 -7.01 -1.82 -20.24
N LYS A 4 -7.38 -1.34 -19.06
CA LYS A 4 -6.46 -1.12 -17.93
C LYS A 4 -6.96 -1.87 -16.71
N ARG A 5 -6.05 -2.32 -15.84
CA ARG A 5 -6.35 -2.75 -14.48
C ARG A 5 -6.21 -1.56 -13.55
N ILE A 6 -7.30 -1.12 -12.94
CA ILE A 6 -7.33 0.09 -12.13
C ILE A 6 -7.75 -0.24 -10.71
N VAL A 7 -7.00 0.23 -9.74
CA VAL A 7 -7.37 0.21 -8.32
C VAL A 7 -7.91 1.58 -7.94
N PHE A 8 -9.15 1.65 -7.49
CA PHE A 8 -9.74 2.85 -6.92
C PHE A 8 -9.77 2.74 -5.42
N LYS A 9 -9.27 3.75 -4.72
CA LYS A 9 -9.42 3.89 -3.28
C LYS A 9 -10.39 4.99 -2.95
N VAL A 10 -11.43 4.67 -2.18
CA VAL A 10 -12.42 5.65 -1.71
C VAL A 10 -12.31 5.84 -0.19
N GLY A 11 -12.12 7.08 0.22
CA GLY A 11 -12.02 7.45 1.63
C GLY A 11 -13.39 7.57 2.32
N PRO A 12 -13.40 7.70 3.67
CA PRO A 12 -14.65 7.84 4.42
C PRO A 12 -15.50 9.04 3.96
N SER A 13 -14.90 10.19 3.69
CA SER A 13 -15.59 11.40 3.23
C SER A 13 -16.38 11.20 1.94
N SER A 14 -15.88 10.33 1.05
CA SER A 14 -16.52 9.98 -0.22
C SER A 14 -17.73 9.06 -0.06
N LEU A 15 -17.95 8.51 1.15
CA LEU A 15 -18.99 7.50 1.41
C LEU A 15 -19.98 7.94 2.51
N THR A 16 -19.67 9.00 3.26
CA THR A 16 -20.49 9.36 4.44
C THR A 16 -21.31 10.63 4.23
N ASN A 17 -22.40 10.70 4.96
CA ASN A 17 -23.20 11.90 5.19
C ASN A 17 -22.51 12.83 6.21
N PRO A 18 -22.99 14.08 6.38
CA PRO A 18 -22.45 15.00 7.38
C PRO A 18 -22.54 14.50 8.84
N ASP A 19 -23.51 13.63 9.15
CA ASP A 19 -23.67 12.99 10.46
C ASP A 19 -22.71 11.81 10.70
N GLY A 20 -21.89 11.46 9.70
CA GLY A 20 -20.95 10.36 9.74
C GLY A 20 -21.52 9.00 9.37
N SER A 21 -22.82 8.87 9.09
CA SER A 21 -23.45 7.64 8.61
C SER A 21 -23.11 7.34 7.16
N LEU A 22 -23.26 6.10 6.73
CA LEU A 22 -23.08 5.70 5.32
C LEU A 22 -24.10 6.39 4.41
N SER A 23 -23.63 6.98 3.32
CA SER A 23 -24.49 7.59 2.30
C SER A 23 -24.74 6.58 1.15
N ARG A 24 -25.92 5.97 1.13
CA ARG A 24 -26.34 5.09 0.05
C ARG A 24 -26.27 5.75 -1.32
N GLN A 25 -26.58 7.04 -1.37
CA GLN A 25 -26.53 7.80 -2.63
C GLN A 25 -25.10 7.93 -3.16
N LYS A 26 -24.11 8.19 -2.29
CA LYS A 26 -22.69 8.26 -2.68
C LYS A 26 -22.19 6.88 -3.14
N VAL A 27 -22.54 5.81 -2.43
CA VAL A 27 -22.22 4.43 -2.84
C VAL A 27 -22.81 4.13 -4.23
N LYS A 28 -24.07 4.52 -4.46
CA LYS A 28 -24.73 4.34 -5.75
C LYS A 28 -24.01 5.08 -6.90
N VAL A 29 -23.57 6.30 -6.68
CA VAL A 29 -22.82 7.07 -7.69
C VAL A 29 -21.48 6.41 -8.02
N ILE A 30 -20.75 5.93 -7.00
CA ILE A 30 -19.49 5.21 -7.19
C ILE A 30 -19.71 3.91 -7.96
N THR A 31 -20.69 3.11 -7.58
CA THR A 31 -20.99 1.83 -8.26
C THR A 31 -21.46 2.02 -9.70
N GLN A 32 -22.19 3.08 -10.01
CA GLN A 32 -22.57 3.41 -11.39
C GLN A 32 -21.33 3.70 -12.25
N GLN A 33 -20.37 4.48 -11.76
CA GLN A 33 -19.13 4.76 -12.49
C GLN A 33 -18.26 3.51 -12.65
N LEU A 34 -18.14 2.69 -11.59
CA LEU A 34 -17.43 1.41 -11.67
C LEU A 34 -18.07 0.51 -12.74
N ALA A 35 -19.40 0.43 -12.79
CA ALA A 35 -20.09 -0.38 -13.79
C ALA A 35 -19.81 0.12 -15.22
N LEU A 36 -19.84 1.42 -15.47
CA LEU A 36 -19.52 2.00 -16.79
C LEU A 36 -18.08 1.70 -17.22
N LEU A 37 -17.12 1.81 -16.31
CA LEU A 37 -15.72 1.49 -16.58
C LEU A 37 -15.52 -0.01 -16.84
N HIS A 38 -16.19 -0.88 -16.07
CA HIS A 38 -16.15 -2.32 -16.25
C HIS A 38 -16.76 -2.72 -17.62
N GLU A 39 -17.92 -2.16 -17.98
CA GLU A 39 -18.57 -2.36 -19.28
C GLU A 39 -17.69 -1.87 -20.46
N SER A 40 -16.79 -0.89 -20.19
CA SER A 40 -15.78 -0.42 -21.15
C SER A 40 -14.55 -1.33 -21.27
N GLY A 41 -14.53 -2.47 -20.54
CA GLY A 41 -13.50 -3.50 -20.62
C GLY A 41 -12.33 -3.30 -19.67
N HIS A 42 -12.45 -2.44 -18.65
CA HIS A 42 -11.43 -2.30 -17.60
C HIS A 42 -11.57 -3.39 -16.53
N GLU A 43 -10.46 -3.88 -16.00
CA GLU A 43 -10.41 -4.68 -14.78
C GLU A 43 -10.33 -3.74 -13.57
N LEU A 44 -11.30 -3.82 -12.68
CA LEU A 44 -11.43 -2.87 -11.58
C LEU A 44 -11.29 -3.55 -10.22
N ILE A 45 -10.64 -2.86 -9.31
CA ILE A 45 -10.54 -3.21 -7.89
C ILE A 45 -10.95 -1.98 -7.09
N LEU A 46 -11.85 -2.14 -6.13
CA LEU A 46 -12.24 -1.06 -5.23
C LEU A 46 -11.67 -1.32 -3.83
N VAL A 47 -10.84 -0.41 -3.32
CA VAL A 47 -10.46 -0.39 -1.91
C VAL A 47 -11.34 0.63 -1.20
N SER A 48 -12.22 0.12 -0.34
CA SER A 48 -13.30 0.91 0.26
C SER A 48 -13.07 1.12 1.74
N SER A 49 -13.41 2.31 2.22
CA SER A 49 -13.65 2.60 3.62
C SER A 49 -15.15 2.52 3.94
N GLY A 50 -15.54 2.88 5.15
CA GLY A 50 -16.94 3.12 5.50
C GLY A 50 -17.63 2.02 6.32
N ALA A 51 -16.96 0.92 6.65
CA ALA A 51 -17.55 -0.14 7.47
C ALA A 51 -18.04 0.39 8.84
N VAL A 52 -17.21 1.14 9.57
CA VAL A 52 -17.63 1.77 10.85
C VAL A 52 -18.85 2.70 10.64
N ALA A 53 -18.84 3.48 9.55
CA ALA A 53 -19.93 4.42 9.24
C ALA A 53 -21.26 3.70 8.92
N ALA A 54 -21.16 2.53 8.28
CA ALA A 54 -22.34 1.73 7.97
C ALA A 54 -22.96 1.05 9.21
N GLY A 55 -22.13 0.73 10.24
CA GLY A 55 -22.57 -0.14 11.33
C GLY A 55 -22.85 0.56 12.66
N PHE A 56 -22.30 1.72 12.94
CA PHE A 56 -22.43 2.31 14.28
C PHE A 56 -23.88 2.63 14.66
N GLY A 57 -24.69 3.11 13.70
CA GLY A 57 -26.11 3.40 13.94
C GLY A 57 -26.92 2.15 14.25
N ALA A 58 -26.64 1.01 13.59
CA ALA A 58 -27.29 -0.26 13.83
C ALA A 58 -27.01 -0.81 15.25
N LEU A 59 -25.88 -0.46 15.85
CA LEU A 59 -25.54 -0.76 17.23
C LEU A 59 -26.09 0.25 18.25
N GLY A 60 -26.89 1.23 17.81
CA GLY A 60 -27.49 2.22 18.68
C GLY A 60 -26.60 3.40 19.06
N PHE A 61 -25.40 3.53 18.47
CA PHE A 61 -24.56 4.72 18.70
C PHE A 61 -25.15 5.93 17.98
N LYS A 62 -25.36 7.02 18.72
CA LYS A 62 -25.85 8.28 18.16
C LYS A 62 -24.81 9.06 17.35
N LYS A 63 -23.51 8.76 17.55
CA LYS A 63 -22.37 9.37 16.86
C LYS A 63 -21.32 8.30 16.62
N ARG A 64 -20.44 8.55 15.64
CA ARG A 64 -19.33 7.65 15.34
C ARG A 64 -18.49 7.39 16.59
N PRO A 65 -18.26 6.13 16.98
CA PRO A 65 -17.52 5.78 18.20
C PRO A 65 -16.05 6.20 18.12
N ILE A 66 -15.47 6.51 19.28
CA ILE A 66 -14.06 6.90 19.42
C ILE A 66 -13.24 5.71 19.92
N LYS A 67 -13.79 4.90 20.85
CA LYS A 67 -13.11 3.73 21.43
C LYS A 67 -12.87 2.67 20.38
N VAL A 68 -11.71 2.04 20.44
CA VAL A 68 -11.28 1.03 19.46
C VAL A 68 -12.27 -0.14 19.38
N ALA A 69 -12.62 -0.75 20.53
CA ALA A 69 -13.56 -1.87 20.56
C ALA A 69 -14.93 -1.53 19.96
N ASP A 70 -15.43 -0.29 20.21
CA ASP A 70 -16.70 0.16 19.65
C ASP A 70 -16.61 0.39 18.13
N LYS A 71 -15.44 0.85 17.63
CA LYS A 71 -15.16 0.95 16.19
C LYS A 71 -15.10 -0.44 15.55
N GLN A 72 -14.39 -1.38 16.16
CA GLN A 72 -14.28 -2.76 15.68
C GLN A 72 -15.65 -3.45 15.61
N ALA A 73 -16.44 -3.33 16.67
CA ALA A 73 -17.81 -3.85 16.69
C ALA A 73 -18.69 -3.20 15.61
N SER A 74 -18.59 -1.86 15.44
CA SER A 74 -19.29 -1.15 14.39
C SER A 74 -18.86 -1.58 13.00
N ALA A 75 -17.56 -1.81 12.78
CA ALA A 75 -17.04 -2.32 11.51
C ALA A 75 -17.53 -3.73 11.22
N ALA A 76 -17.58 -4.60 12.23
CA ALA A 76 -18.10 -5.98 12.07
C ALA A 76 -19.54 -6.01 11.56
N VAL A 77 -20.42 -5.17 12.12
CA VAL A 77 -21.81 -5.02 11.64
C VAL A 77 -21.85 -4.33 10.29
N GLY A 78 -21.12 -3.23 10.17
CA GLY A 78 -21.21 -2.34 9.02
C GLY A 78 -20.54 -2.87 7.76
N GLN A 79 -19.57 -3.77 7.86
CA GLN A 79 -18.95 -4.39 6.68
C GLN A 79 -19.96 -5.18 5.86
N GLY A 80 -20.84 -5.92 6.51
CA GLY A 80 -21.95 -6.63 5.82
C GLY A 80 -22.91 -5.67 5.13
N LEU A 81 -23.32 -4.60 5.83
CA LEU A 81 -24.22 -3.58 5.29
C LEU A 81 -23.57 -2.80 4.11
N LEU A 82 -22.30 -2.49 4.20
CA LEU A 82 -21.55 -1.85 3.13
C LEU A 82 -21.47 -2.74 1.88
N MET A 83 -21.19 -4.02 2.07
CA MET A 83 -21.15 -4.97 0.96
C MET A 83 -22.52 -5.20 0.32
N GLU A 84 -23.59 -5.22 1.11
CA GLU A 84 -24.96 -5.29 0.59
C GLU A 84 -25.25 -4.12 -0.37
N GLU A 85 -24.88 -2.89 0.00
CA GLU A 85 -25.06 -1.70 -0.85
C GLU A 85 -24.24 -1.82 -2.15
N TYR A 86 -22.98 -2.21 -2.09
CA TYR A 86 -22.16 -2.40 -3.28
C TYR A 86 -22.71 -3.52 -4.18
N THR A 87 -22.97 -4.67 -3.60
CA THR A 87 -23.42 -5.86 -4.33
C THR A 87 -24.77 -5.63 -5.01
N SER A 88 -25.73 -5.06 -4.29
CA SER A 88 -27.07 -4.77 -4.84
C SER A 88 -27.02 -3.82 -6.04
N ASN A 89 -26.20 -2.75 -5.95
CA ASN A 89 -26.08 -1.79 -7.04
C ASN A 89 -25.36 -2.39 -8.27
N LEU A 90 -24.27 -3.17 -8.08
CA LEU A 90 -23.53 -3.80 -9.20
C LEU A 90 -24.33 -4.93 -9.85
N LEU A 91 -25.10 -5.69 -9.06
CA LEU A 91 -25.93 -6.79 -9.57
C LEU A 91 -27.04 -6.31 -10.51
N LEU A 92 -27.53 -5.06 -10.34
CA LEU A 92 -28.48 -4.44 -11.29
C LEU A 92 -27.91 -4.34 -12.71
N ARG A 93 -26.59 -4.40 -12.86
CA ARG A 93 -25.85 -4.39 -14.12
C ARG A 93 -25.27 -5.78 -14.47
N ASN A 94 -25.68 -6.85 -13.77
CA ASN A 94 -25.13 -8.21 -13.90
C ASN A 94 -23.61 -8.27 -13.63
N ILE A 95 -23.06 -7.38 -12.81
CA ILE A 95 -21.66 -7.37 -12.40
C ILE A 95 -21.53 -8.03 -11.04
N VAL A 96 -20.69 -9.06 -10.97
CA VAL A 96 -20.39 -9.77 -9.72
C VAL A 96 -19.37 -8.96 -8.91
N SER A 97 -19.69 -8.70 -7.65
CA SER A 97 -18.72 -8.16 -6.68
C SER A 97 -18.23 -9.28 -5.75
N ALA A 98 -17.01 -9.14 -5.25
CA ALA A 98 -16.42 -10.09 -4.31
C ALA A 98 -15.77 -9.36 -3.16
N GLN A 99 -16.07 -9.74 -1.91
CA GLN A 99 -15.43 -9.18 -0.73
C GLN A 99 -14.08 -9.85 -0.48
N ILE A 100 -13.05 -9.03 -0.22
CA ILE A 100 -11.77 -9.47 0.32
C ILE A 100 -11.42 -8.58 1.53
N LEU A 101 -11.14 -9.20 2.68
CA LEU A 101 -10.69 -8.49 3.87
C LEU A 101 -9.24 -8.86 4.15
N LEU A 102 -8.39 -7.86 4.29
CA LEU A 102 -6.95 -8.02 4.50
C LEU A 102 -6.50 -7.21 5.72
N THR A 103 -5.44 -7.68 6.32
CA THR A 103 -4.69 -6.95 7.35
C THR A 103 -3.25 -6.75 6.89
N GLN A 104 -2.49 -5.94 7.59
CA GLN A 104 -1.06 -5.76 7.32
C GLN A 104 -0.29 -7.08 7.45
N ASP A 105 -0.66 -7.94 8.40
CA ASP A 105 -0.07 -9.27 8.60
C ASP A 105 -0.26 -10.19 7.38
N ASP A 106 -1.36 -10.02 6.64
CA ASP A 106 -1.62 -10.81 5.43
C ASP A 106 -0.65 -10.46 4.29
N PHE A 107 -0.10 -9.25 4.30
CA PHE A 107 0.98 -8.85 3.39
C PHE A 107 2.34 -9.30 3.90
N ALA A 108 2.60 -9.30 5.20
CA ALA A 108 3.87 -9.72 5.79
C ALA A 108 4.12 -11.25 5.65
N ASP A 109 3.08 -12.07 5.77
CA ASP A 109 3.17 -13.52 5.57
C ASP A 109 3.16 -13.90 4.09
N GLN A 110 4.25 -14.47 3.58
CA GLN A 110 4.41 -14.84 2.16
C GLN A 110 3.33 -15.79 1.65
N ARG A 111 2.84 -16.72 2.49
CA ARG A 111 1.81 -17.70 2.10
C ARG A 111 0.45 -17.02 1.98
N ARG A 112 0.08 -16.17 2.95
CA ARG A 112 -1.16 -15.40 2.95
C ARG A 112 -1.19 -14.44 1.76
N TYR A 113 -0.10 -13.69 1.53
CA TYR A 113 0.08 -12.83 0.37
C TYR A 113 -0.15 -13.58 -0.95
N LYS A 114 0.48 -14.77 -1.14
CA LYS A 114 0.30 -15.59 -2.32
C LYS A 114 -1.14 -16.06 -2.51
N ASN A 115 -1.81 -16.45 -1.43
CA ASN A 115 -3.20 -16.89 -1.47
C ASN A 115 -4.14 -15.73 -1.86
N ALA A 116 -3.96 -14.55 -1.27
CA ALA A 116 -4.72 -13.34 -1.60
C ALA A 116 -4.52 -12.94 -3.07
N HIS A 117 -3.27 -12.94 -3.57
CA HIS A 117 -2.95 -12.68 -4.97
C HIS A 117 -3.63 -13.68 -5.92
N GLN A 118 -3.63 -14.99 -5.60
CA GLN A 118 -4.27 -16.00 -6.43
C GLN A 118 -5.79 -15.82 -6.48
N ALA A 119 -6.42 -15.58 -5.33
CA ALA A 119 -7.86 -15.33 -5.26
C ALA A 119 -8.24 -14.07 -6.07
N LEU A 120 -7.52 -12.98 -5.89
CA LEU A 120 -7.70 -11.73 -6.62
C LEU A 120 -7.57 -11.93 -8.14
N SER A 121 -6.54 -12.66 -8.57
CA SER A 121 -6.31 -12.96 -9.99
C SER A 121 -7.46 -13.76 -10.61
N VAL A 122 -7.99 -14.76 -9.90
CA VAL A 122 -9.15 -15.55 -10.38
C VAL A 122 -10.39 -14.68 -10.50
N LEU A 123 -10.67 -13.80 -9.52
CA LEU A 123 -11.81 -12.91 -9.55
C LEU A 123 -11.78 -11.97 -10.76
N LEU A 124 -10.63 -11.31 -10.99
CA LEU A 124 -10.42 -10.40 -12.12
C LEU A 124 -10.60 -11.15 -13.46
N ASN A 125 -9.97 -12.31 -13.61
CA ASN A 125 -10.07 -13.12 -14.82
C ASN A 125 -11.50 -13.62 -15.08
N ARG A 126 -12.37 -13.65 -14.06
CA ARG A 126 -13.80 -13.99 -14.18
C ARG A 126 -14.69 -12.76 -14.36
N GLY A 127 -14.12 -11.57 -14.48
CA GLY A 127 -14.88 -10.33 -14.65
C GLY A 127 -15.60 -9.86 -13.38
N ALA A 128 -15.22 -10.33 -12.20
CA ALA A 128 -15.75 -9.80 -10.96
C ALA A 128 -15.01 -8.52 -10.56
N ILE A 129 -15.68 -7.62 -9.82
CA ILE A 129 -15.08 -6.47 -9.17
C ILE A 129 -14.78 -6.82 -7.71
N PRO A 130 -13.52 -7.05 -7.33
CA PRO A 130 -13.12 -7.19 -5.93
C PRO A 130 -13.32 -5.89 -5.17
N ILE A 131 -13.99 -5.97 -4.03
CA ILE A 131 -14.16 -4.87 -3.06
C ILE A 131 -13.35 -5.25 -1.83
N ILE A 132 -12.28 -4.52 -1.61
CA ILE A 132 -11.28 -4.81 -0.59
C ILE A 132 -11.42 -3.79 0.54
N ASN A 133 -11.34 -4.25 1.76
CA ASN A 133 -11.27 -3.40 2.94
C ASN A 133 -10.31 -4.00 3.97
N GLU A 134 -9.88 -3.18 4.92
CA GLU A 134 -9.17 -3.71 6.08
C GLU A 134 -10.11 -4.57 6.93
N ASN A 135 -9.57 -5.64 7.49
CA ASN A 135 -10.27 -6.45 8.47
C ASN A 135 -10.21 -5.78 9.85
N ASP A 136 -10.96 -4.69 9.99
CA ASP A 136 -10.99 -3.85 11.20
C ASP A 136 -11.28 -4.65 12.49
N THR A 137 -11.91 -5.82 12.38
CA THR A 137 -12.30 -6.64 13.54
C THR A 137 -11.10 -7.25 14.26
N VAL A 138 -10.04 -7.58 13.52
CA VAL A 138 -8.84 -8.25 14.04
C VAL A 138 -7.58 -7.39 13.90
N SER A 139 -7.68 -6.26 13.24
CA SER A 139 -6.58 -5.30 13.07
C SER A 139 -6.15 -4.73 14.43
N ILE A 140 -4.84 -4.71 14.70
CA ILE A 140 -4.29 -4.27 15.99
C ILE A 140 -4.37 -2.72 16.05
N ALA A 141 -4.96 -2.21 17.13
CA ALA A 141 -5.25 -0.79 17.32
C ALA A 141 -4.01 0.13 17.35
N GLU A 142 -2.84 -0.40 17.66
CA GLU A 142 -1.57 0.33 17.73
C GLU A 142 -1.04 0.72 16.35
N LEU A 143 -1.36 -0.06 15.34
CA LEU A 143 -1.12 0.28 13.93
C LEU A 143 -2.31 1.11 13.45
N LYS A 144 -2.30 2.39 13.68
CA LYS A 144 -3.31 3.43 13.32
C LYS A 144 -4.37 2.91 12.34
N VAL A 145 -5.41 2.24 12.89
CA VAL A 145 -6.56 1.70 12.16
C VAL A 145 -7.13 2.78 11.24
N GLY A 146 -7.24 2.49 9.96
CA GLY A 146 -8.06 3.27 9.03
C GLY A 146 -7.31 3.95 7.90
N ASP A 147 -6.09 3.56 7.56
CA ASP A 147 -5.44 4.08 6.36
C ASP A 147 -5.51 3.09 5.19
N ASN A 148 -6.66 3.10 4.53
CA ASN A 148 -6.82 2.37 3.28
C ASN A 148 -5.97 2.95 2.11
N ASP A 149 -5.24 4.06 2.31
CA ASP A 149 -4.30 4.57 1.31
C ASP A 149 -3.15 3.54 1.14
N THR A 150 -2.51 3.16 2.25
CA THR A 150 -1.45 2.13 2.23
C THR A 150 -1.97 0.78 1.74
N LEU A 151 -3.13 0.31 2.24
CA LEU A 151 -3.76 -0.92 1.77
C LEU A 151 -3.99 -0.88 0.25
N SER A 152 -4.44 0.25 -0.29
CA SER A 152 -4.69 0.37 -1.73
C SER A 152 -3.41 0.32 -2.56
N ALA A 153 -2.32 0.89 -2.09
CA ALA A 153 -1.01 0.79 -2.73
C ALA A 153 -0.48 -0.64 -2.71
N GLN A 154 -0.63 -1.34 -1.58
CA GLN A 154 -0.28 -2.76 -1.44
C GLN A 154 -1.08 -3.65 -2.39
N VAL A 155 -2.39 -3.40 -2.49
CA VAL A 155 -3.28 -4.10 -3.43
C VAL A 155 -2.92 -3.79 -4.88
N ALA A 156 -2.62 -2.53 -5.21
CA ALA A 156 -2.22 -2.13 -6.55
C ALA A 156 -0.92 -2.80 -6.99
N ALA A 157 0.07 -2.85 -6.11
CA ALA A 157 1.32 -3.56 -6.32
C ALA A 157 1.10 -5.07 -6.49
N MET A 158 0.32 -5.70 -5.59
CA MET A 158 -0.01 -7.12 -5.64
C MET A 158 -0.76 -7.49 -6.92
N ALA A 159 -1.71 -6.67 -7.34
CA ALA A 159 -2.50 -6.88 -8.55
C ALA A 159 -1.75 -6.51 -9.84
N GLN A 160 -0.56 -5.91 -9.75
CA GLN A 160 0.15 -5.32 -10.89
C GLN A 160 -0.77 -4.38 -11.70
N ALA A 161 -1.37 -3.42 -11.00
CA ALA A 161 -2.30 -2.49 -11.61
C ALA A 161 -1.61 -1.52 -12.58
N ASP A 162 -2.33 -1.10 -13.62
CA ASP A 162 -1.87 -0.07 -14.55
C ASP A 162 -2.03 1.35 -13.97
N LEU A 163 -2.87 1.51 -12.93
CA LEU A 163 -3.13 2.78 -12.27
C LEU A 163 -3.72 2.55 -10.86
N LEU A 164 -3.25 3.31 -9.88
CA LEU A 164 -3.89 3.50 -8.59
C LEU A 164 -4.51 4.89 -8.52
N VAL A 165 -5.79 4.99 -8.23
CA VAL A 165 -6.51 6.26 -8.04
C VAL A 165 -6.87 6.43 -6.58
N LEU A 166 -6.32 7.45 -5.92
CA LEU A 166 -6.65 7.85 -4.56
C LEU A 166 -7.68 8.98 -4.59
N LEU A 167 -8.95 8.62 -4.39
CA LEU A 167 -10.05 9.58 -4.31
C LEU A 167 -10.13 10.16 -2.90
N THR A 168 -10.09 11.48 -2.82
CA THR A 168 -10.02 12.23 -1.56
C THR A 168 -10.90 13.49 -1.61
N ASP A 169 -10.94 14.25 -0.55
CA ASP A 169 -11.61 15.55 -0.46
C ASP A 169 -10.78 16.72 -0.99
N VAL A 170 -9.48 16.49 -1.26
CA VAL A 170 -8.58 17.45 -1.91
C VAL A 170 -8.33 17.06 -3.36
N ASP A 171 -7.99 18.05 -4.19
CA ASP A 171 -7.80 17.87 -5.63
C ASP A 171 -6.33 17.68 -6.03
N GLY A 172 -5.48 17.22 -5.13
CA GLY A 172 -4.08 16.87 -5.43
C GLY A 172 -3.09 17.34 -4.38
N LEU A 173 -1.80 17.23 -4.71
CA LEU A 173 -0.67 17.70 -3.93
C LEU A 173 -0.34 19.14 -4.31
N TYR A 174 -0.09 19.99 -3.30
CA TYR A 174 0.27 21.39 -3.46
C TYR A 174 1.68 21.66 -2.95
N THR A 175 2.29 22.74 -3.43
CA THR A 175 3.61 23.22 -2.98
C THR A 175 3.63 23.68 -1.53
N ALA A 176 2.47 23.97 -0.94
CA ALA A 176 2.23 24.30 0.47
C ALA A 176 0.77 24.02 0.80
N ASN A 177 0.38 24.13 2.06
CA ASN A 177 -1.03 23.95 2.44
C ASN A 177 -1.89 25.11 1.88
N PRO A 178 -2.80 24.86 0.90
CA PRO A 178 -3.58 25.93 0.25
C PRO A 178 -4.54 26.65 1.20
N SER A 179 -4.87 26.06 2.35
CA SER A 179 -5.66 26.73 3.39
C SER A 179 -4.87 27.75 4.21
N GLN A 180 -3.55 27.66 4.19
CA GLN A 180 -2.64 28.55 4.94
C GLN A 180 -1.85 29.48 4.04
N ASP A 181 -1.53 29.03 2.83
CA ASP A 181 -0.78 29.79 1.83
C ASP A 181 -1.59 29.94 0.54
N PRO A 182 -2.16 31.13 0.27
CA PRO A 182 -2.90 31.41 -0.97
C PRO A 182 -2.05 31.34 -2.25
N THR A 183 -0.72 31.32 -2.13
CA THR A 183 0.20 31.20 -3.27
C THR A 183 0.53 29.76 -3.61
N ALA A 184 0.06 28.79 -2.81
CA ALA A 184 0.27 27.38 -3.05
C ALA A 184 -0.26 26.96 -4.43
N LYS A 185 0.57 26.24 -5.19
CA LYS A 185 0.23 25.74 -6.53
C LYS A 185 0.12 24.24 -6.50
N ARG A 186 -0.89 23.70 -7.16
CA ARG A 186 -1.01 22.27 -7.35
C ARG A 186 0.12 21.74 -8.24
N LEU A 187 0.72 20.62 -7.82
CA LEU A 187 1.68 19.87 -8.59
C LEU A 187 0.92 18.86 -9.47
N GLU A 188 0.87 19.11 -10.78
CA GLU A 188 0.06 18.28 -11.69
C GLU A 188 0.74 16.95 -12.04
N ARG A 189 2.08 16.97 -12.19
CA ARG A 189 2.87 15.82 -12.60
C ARG A 189 4.14 15.73 -11.74
N ILE A 190 4.31 14.62 -11.05
CA ILE A 190 5.41 14.36 -10.12
C ILE A 190 6.21 13.17 -10.67
N GLU A 191 7.47 13.41 -11.03
CA GLU A 191 8.38 12.37 -11.53
C GLU A 191 8.99 11.58 -10.38
N HIS A 192 9.33 12.27 -9.28
CA HIS A 192 9.91 11.66 -8.08
C HIS A 192 9.31 12.29 -6.82
N ILE A 193 8.99 11.46 -5.85
CA ILE A 193 8.54 11.92 -4.52
C ILE A 193 9.78 12.18 -3.68
N SER A 194 10.08 13.48 -3.46
CA SER A 194 11.25 13.86 -2.68
C SER A 194 10.99 13.81 -1.17
N ARG A 195 12.07 13.75 -0.40
CA ARG A 195 12.01 13.81 1.05
C ARG A 195 11.35 15.11 1.54
N GLU A 196 11.63 16.22 0.89
CA GLU A 196 11.03 17.52 1.21
C GLU A 196 9.51 17.51 1.02
N MET A 197 8.98 16.82 0.00
CA MET A 197 7.53 16.66 -0.21
C MET A 197 6.89 15.88 0.94
N ILE A 198 7.55 14.85 1.44
CA ILE A 198 7.08 14.05 2.56
C ILE A 198 7.11 14.87 3.87
N GLU A 199 8.20 15.60 4.11
CA GLU A 199 8.34 16.47 5.27
C GLU A 199 7.31 17.62 5.27
N MET A 200 7.05 18.24 4.12
CA MET A 200 6.00 19.26 3.97
C MET A 200 4.61 18.70 4.28
N ALA A 201 4.31 17.50 3.83
CA ALA A 201 3.02 16.85 4.07
C ALA A 201 2.84 16.40 5.53
N GLY A 202 3.93 16.15 6.27
CA GLY A 202 3.95 15.78 7.69
C GLY A 202 3.89 16.96 8.66
N GLY A 203 4.01 18.22 8.19
CA GLY A 203 4.06 19.41 9.01
C GLY A 203 2.83 19.65 9.87
N ALA A 204 3.01 20.35 11.00
CA ALA A 204 2.01 20.63 12.03
C ALA A 204 0.78 21.36 11.47
N GLY A 205 -0.32 20.67 11.30
CA GLY A 205 -1.60 21.23 10.83
C GLY A 205 -2.67 20.20 10.52
N SER A 206 -2.32 18.91 10.42
CA SER A 206 -3.26 17.85 10.04
C SER A 206 -3.86 17.11 11.25
N SER A 207 -4.33 17.82 12.28
CA SER A 207 -4.83 17.22 13.53
C SER A 207 -6.20 16.52 13.42
N ASN A 208 -6.85 16.48 12.26
CA ASN A 208 -8.24 16.01 12.17
C ASN A 208 -8.52 14.92 11.13
N GLY A 209 -7.56 14.10 10.71
CA GLY A 209 -7.88 12.99 9.79
C GLY A 209 -6.88 11.85 9.86
N THR A 210 -7.38 10.62 10.01
CA THR A 210 -6.61 9.36 9.91
C THR A 210 -6.12 9.07 8.49
N GLY A 211 -6.10 10.03 7.58
CA GLY A 211 -5.72 9.90 6.17
C GLY A 211 -5.24 11.24 5.59
N GLY A 212 -4.23 11.85 6.22
CA GLY A 212 -3.64 13.11 5.75
C GLY A 212 -2.85 12.96 4.42
N MET A 213 -2.32 14.07 3.89
CA MET A 213 -1.51 14.04 2.67
C MET A 213 -0.27 13.15 2.81
N LEU A 214 0.31 13.08 4.04
CA LEU A 214 1.46 12.22 4.34
C LEU A 214 1.17 10.74 4.05
N THR A 215 -0.01 10.23 4.45
CA THR A 215 -0.38 8.83 4.20
C THR A 215 -0.55 8.56 2.70
N LYS A 216 -1.09 9.54 1.96
CA LYS A 216 -1.23 9.45 0.50
C LYS A 216 0.11 9.48 -0.21
N LEU A 217 1.07 10.29 0.26
CA LEU A 217 2.43 10.29 -0.29
C LEU A 217 3.16 8.98 0.01
N LYS A 218 3.04 8.44 1.24
CA LYS A 218 3.58 7.11 1.55
C LYS A 218 2.98 6.02 0.65
N ALA A 219 1.67 6.04 0.45
CA ALA A 219 0.99 5.12 -0.47
C ALA A 219 1.45 5.31 -1.93
N ALA A 220 1.59 6.56 -2.37
CA ALA A 220 2.09 6.87 -3.71
C ALA A 220 3.53 6.38 -3.89
N THR A 221 4.43 6.59 -2.92
CA THR A 221 5.80 6.07 -2.97
C THR A 221 5.81 4.54 -3.11
N LEU A 222 5.04 3.83 -2.27
CA LEU A 222 4.95 2.37 -2.33
C LEU A 222 4.47 1.89 -3.71
N ALA A 223 3.45 2.52 -4.27
CA ALA A 223 2.89 2.13 -5.55
C ALA A 223 3.85 2.45 -6.71
N THR A 224 4.44 3.66 -6.76
CA THR A 224 5.34 4.07 -7.86
C THR A 224 6.63 3.26 -7.88
N GLU A 225 7.23 2.99 -6.72
CA GLU A 225 8.37 2.06 -6.57
C GLU A 225 8.02 0.61 -7.00
N SER A 226 6.74 0.25 -6.88
CA SER A 226 6.23 -1.03 -7.38
C SER A 226 5.92 -1.01 -8.88
N GLY A 227 6.15 0.09 -9.58
CA GLY A 227 5.86 0.25 -10.99
C GLY A 227 4.41 0.59 -11.30
N VAL A 228 3.63 1.05 -10.33
CA VAL A 228 2.23 1.46 -10.50
C VAL A 228 2.12 2.98 -10.38
N PRO A 229 1.75 3.71 -11.44
CA PRO A 229 1.50 5.13 -11.36
C PRO A 229 0.30 5.44 -10.46
N VAL A 230 0.30 6.61 -9.84
CA VAL A 230 -0.74 7.01 -8.89
C VAL A 230 -1.39 8.32 -9.33
N TYR A 231 -2.70 8.40 -9.17
CA TYR A 231 -3.48 9.60 -9.38
C TYR A 231 -4.19 10.01 -8.09
N ILE A 232 -3.87 11.17 -7.56
CA ILE A 232 -4.58 11.75 -6.39
C ILE A 232 -5.52 12.82 -6.92
N CYS A 233 -6.82 12.66 -6.73
CA CYS A 233 -7.82 13.58 -7.22
C CYS A 233 -9.05 13.67 -6.30
N SER A 234 -9.86 14.71 -6.54
CA SER A 234 -11.06 14.94 -5.75
C SER A 234 -12.17 13.94 -6.08
N SER A 235 -12.81 13.41 -5.03
CA SER A 235 -14.01 12.56 -5.14
C SER A 235 -15.30 13.36 -5.26
N LEU A 236 -15.24 14.70 -5.20
CA LEU A 236 -16.43 15.56 -5.13
C LEU A 236 -17.09 15.78 -6.48
N LYS A 237 -16.39 15.49 -7.58
CA LYS A 237 -16.92 15.61 -8.93
C LYS A 237 -17.86 14.45 -9.27
N PRO A 238 -18.93 14.68 -10.05
CA PRO A 238 -19.89 13.63 -10.42
C PRO A 238 -19.26 12.43 -11.13
N ASP A 239 -18.28 12.65 -12.01
CA ASP A 239 -17.63 11.63 -12.85
C ASP A 239 -16.18 11.37 -12.45
N ALA A 240 -15.84 11.56 -11.17
CA ALA A 240 -14.47 11.51 -10.66
C ALA A 240 -13.71 10.22 -11.01
N LEU A 241 -14.36 9.04 -10.96
CA LEU A 241 -13.71 7.78 -11.30
C LEU A 241 -13.45 7.67 -12.80
N ILE A 242 -14.38 8.14 -13.61
CA ILE A 242 -14.28 8.07 -15.08
C ILE A 242 -13.19 9.03 -15.56
N GLU A 243 -13.19 10.28 -15.08
CA GLU A 243 -12.16 11.27 -15.40
C GLU A 243 -10.77 10.79 -14.95
N ALA A 244 -10.66 10.21 -13.76
CA ALA A 244 -9.40 9.67 -13.24
C ALA A 244 -8.88 8.47 -14.05
N ALA A 245 -9.75 7.54 -14.47
CA ALA A 245 -9.38 6.42 -15.32
C ALA A 245 -8.84 6.87 -16.70
N GLN A 246 -9.28 8.03 -17.16
CA GLN A 246 -8.86 8.67 -18.40
C GLN A 246 -7.64 9.60 -18.21
N GLU A 247 -7.15 9.76 -16.97
CA GLU A 247 -6.09 10.71 -16.61
C GLU A 247 -6.46 12.16 -16.94
N GLN A 248 -7.75 12.50 -16.86
CA GLN A 248 -8.31 13.83 -17.21
C GLN A 248 -8.89 14.56 -15.98
N ALA A 249 -8.90 13.93 -14.81
CA ALA A 249 -9.36 14.57 -13.59
C ALA A 249 -8.42 15.71 -13.18
N ASP A 250 -8.97 16.73 -12.49
CA ASP A 250 -8.12 17.67 -11.78
C ASP A 250 -7.43 16.94 -10.63
N GLY A 251 -6.10 16.86 -10.65
CA GLY A 251 -5.37 16.08 -9.66
C GLY A 251 -3.85 16.14 -9.82
N SER A 252 -3.18 15.32 -9.06
CA SER A 252 -1.73 15.13 -9.12
C SER A 252 -1.43 13.72 -9.60
N TYR A 253 -0.68 13.61 -10.67
CA TYR A 253 -0.24 12.36 -11.28
C TYR A 253 1.21 12.06 -10.92
N PHE A 254 1.44 10.94 -10.27
CA PHE A 254 2.76 10.43 -9.86
C PHE A 254 3.18 9.34 -10.84
N LEU A 255 4.33 9.55 -11.47
CA LEU A 255 4.88 8.57 -12.42
C LEU A 255 5.42 7.36 -11.71
N ALA A 256 5.26 6.21 -12.33
CA ALA A 256 5.90 4.99 -11.86
C ALA A 256 7.37 4.94 -12.32
N GLU A 257 8.20 4.28 -11.52
CA GLU A 257 9.56 3.91 -11.95
C GLU A 257 9.49 2.90 -13.11
N ASP A 258 10.32 3.10 -14.14
CA ASP A 258 10.34 2.28 -15.37
C ASP A 258 10.66 0.79 -15.12
N LYS A 259 11.20 0.46 -13.96
CA LYS A 259 11.59 -0.90 -13.56
C LYS A 259 10.82 -1.36 -12.34
N GLY A 260 9.50 -1.43 -12.44
CA GLY A 260 8.69 -2.03 -11.39
C GLY A 260 9.23 -3.39 -10.94
N LEU A 261 9.33 -3.60 -9.63
CA LEU A 261 9.84 -4.82 -9.05
C LEU A 261 8.94 -6.01 -9.41
N LYS A 262 9.52 -7.17 -9.72
CA LYS A 262 8.74 -8.41 -9.85
C LYS A 262 8.05 -8.74 -8.53
N THR A 263 6.86 -9.31 -8.57
CA THR A 263 5.98 -9.60 -7.41
C THR A 263 6.70 -10.20 -6.19
N GLN A 264 7.63 -11.14 -6.41
CA GLN A 264 8.42 -11.74 -5.32
C GLN A 264 9.39 -10.74 -4.69
N LYS A 265 10.00 -9.86 -5.49
CA LYS A 265 10.90 -8.82 -4.99
C LYS A 265 10.14 -7.68 -4.33
N GLN A 266 8.94 -7.36 -4.82
CA GLN A 266 8.03 -6.41 -4.15
C GLN A 266 7.70 -6.88 -2.73
N TRP A 267 7.31 -8.16 -2.58
CA TRP A 267 7.03 -8.72 -1.27
C TRP A 267 8.25 -8.59 -0.34
N LEU A 268 9.44 -8.91 -0.84
CA LEU A 268 10.67 -8.83 -0.06
C LEU A 268 11.02 -7.39 0.34
N ALA A 269 10.84 -6.42 -0.57
CA ALA A 269 11.16 -5.02 -0.33
C ALA A 269 10.24 -4.38 0.72
N PHE A 270 8.92 -4.55 0.54
CA PHE A 270 7.92 -3.73 1.23
C PHE A 270 7.27 -4.43 2.43
N TYR A 271 7.18 -5.77 2.42
CA TYR A 271 6.34 -6.47 3.40
C TYR A 271 7.09 -7.43 4.30
N ALA A 272 8.22 -7.97 3.84
CA ALA A 272 8.97 -8.94 4.62
C ALA A 272 9.59 -8.30 5.87
N GLU A 273 9.23 -8.83 7.03
CA GLU A 273 9.87 -8.46 8.29
C GLU A 273 11.26 -9.11 8.38
N SER A 274 12.24 -8.30 8.81
CA SER A 274 13.60 -8.78 9.04
C SER A 274 13.73 -9.38 10.43
N LYS A 275 14.14 -10.64 10.53
CA LYS A 275 14.42 -11.31 11.81
C LYS A 275 15.83 -11.11 12.33
N GLY A 276 16.66 -10.44 11.54
CA GLY A 276 18.03 -10.12 11.90
C GLY A 276 18.69 -9.17 10.92
N ALA A 277 19.94 -8.88 11.19
CA ALA A 277 20.74 -7.93 10.42
C ALA A 277 22.14 -8.49 10.10
N LEU A 278 22.62 -8.16 8.92
CA LEU A 278 23.97 -8.45 8.46
C LEU A 278 24.67 -7.12 8.13
N TRP A 279 25.93 -7.00 8.51
CA TRP A 279 26.81 -5.91 8.09
C TRP A 279 27.80 -6.45 7.08
N VAL A 280 28.03 -5.70 6.02
CA VAL A 280 28.89 -6.10 4.92
C VAL A 280 29.99 -5.07 4.67
N ASP A 281 31.14 -5.53 4.18
CA ASP A 281 32.21 -4.66 3.76
C ASP A 281 31.90 -3.89 2.46
N ALA A 282 32.75 -2.91 2.11
CA ALA A 282 32.58 -2.09 0.93
C ALA A 282 32.54 -2.89 -0.39
N GLY A 283 33.36 -3.95 -0.49
CA GLY A 283 33.39 -4.79 -1.70
C GLY A 283 32.13 -5.61 -1.89
N ALA A 284 31.55 -6.14 -0.80
CA ALA A 284 30.27 -6.85 -0.85
C ALA A 284 29.11 -5.89 -1.13
N ALA A 285 29.13 -4.66 -0.55
CA ALA A 285 28.16 -3.63 -0.84
C ALA A 285 28.14 -3.25 -2.32
N GLU A 286 29.30 -3.00 -2.90
CA GLU A 286 29.46 -2.70 -4.32
C GLU A 286 28.96 -3.87 -5.20
N ALA A 287 29.32 -5.12 -4.86
CA ALA A 287 28.89 -6.30 -5.57
C ALA A 287 27.39 -6.47 -5.59
N LEU A 288 26.70 -6.14 -4.46
CA LEU A 288 25.24 -6.22 -4.35
C LEU A 288 24.56 -5.10 -5.15
N LEU A 289 25.00 -3.85 -4.96
CA LEU A 289 24.28 -2.67 -5.47
C LEU A 289 24.57 -2.41 -6.95
N GLN A 290 25.86 -2.51 -7.37
CA GLN A 290 26.25 -2.14 -8.72
C GLN A 290 26.24 -3.33 -9.68
N TYR A 291 26.65 -4.52 -9.22
CA TYR A 291 26.81 -5.70 -10.10
C TYR A 291 25.70 -6.74 -9.94
N GLY A 292 24.73 -6.53 -9.04
CA GLY A 292 23.62 -7.46 -8.84
C GLY A 292 24.08 -8.89 -8.51
N LYS A 293 25.18 -9.03 -7.77
CA LYS A 293 25.75 -10.34 -7.40
C LYS A 293 25.09 -10.88 -6.13
N SER A 294 25.31 -12.18 -5.88
CA SER A 294 24.92 -12.82 -4.62
C SER A 294 25.85 -12.38 -3.48
N LEU A 295 25.30 -12.23 -2.27
CA LEU A 295 26.11 -11.99 -1.07
C LEU A 295 26.82 -13.29 -0.66
N LEU A 296 28.15 -13.23 -0.61
CA LEU A 296 28.97 -14.30 -0.08
C LEU A 296 29.20 -14.10 1.42
N ILE A 297 29.41 -15.20 2.15
CA ILE A 297 29.71 -15.13 3.59
C ILE A 297 31.00 -14.34 3.83
N SER A 298 31.98 -14.42 2.93
CA SER A 298 33.26 -13.68 3.04
C SER A 298 33.12 -12.17 3.07
N GLY A 299 32.04 -11.60 2.54
CA GLY A 299 31.76 -10.17 2.58
C GLY A 299 30.98 -9.72 3.81
N VAL A 300 30.54 -10.66 4.66
CA VAL A 300 29.82 -10.36 5.90
C VAL A 300 30.82 -10.12 7.03
N THR A 301 30.67 -9.05 7.75
CA THR A 301 31.54 -8.65 8.87
C THR A 301 30.91 -8.89 10.22
N LYS A 302 29.55 -8.82 10.30
CA LYS A 302 28.79 -8.98 11.54
C LYS A 302 27.40 -9.54 11.21
N ALA A 303 26.85 -10.34 12.13
CA ALA A 303 25.48 -10.87 12.07
C ALA A 303 24.81 -10.74 13.44
N GLU A 304 23.59 -10.20 13.49
CA GLU A 304 22.78 -9.99 14.70
C GLU A 304 21.33 -10.45 14.49
N GLY A 305 20.60 -10.62 15.59
CA GLY A 305 19.21 -11.09 15.60
C GLY A 305 19.12 -12.60 15.74
N ASP A 306 17.92 -13.14 15.64
CA ASP A 306 17.64 -14.59 15.72
C ASP A 306 16.96 -15.03 14.42
N PHE A 307 17.77 -15.43 13.44
CA PHE A 307 17.28 -15.85 12.13
C PHE A 307 17.74 -17.26 11.79
N SER A 308 16.89 -17.97 11.09
CA SER A 308 17.04 -19.33 10.60
C SER A 308 17.16 -19.37 9.07
N TYR A 309 17.41 -20.58 8.53
CA TYR A 309 17.39 -20.82 7.08
C TYR A 309 16.07 -20.34 6.46
N GLN A 310 16.17 -19.57 5.37
CA GLN A 310 15.08 -18.92 4.63
C GLN A 310 14.41 -17.73 5.33
N ASP A 311 14.84 -17.31 6.50
CA ASP A 311 14.38 -16.05 7.09
C ASP A 311 14.92 -14.84 6.30
N ILE A 312 14.24 -13.71 6.45
CA ILE A 312 14.64 -12.44 5.86
C ILE A 312 15.52 -11.68 6.85
N VAL A 313 16.57 -11.06 6.33
CA VAL A 313 17.46 -10.20 7.09
C VAL A 313 17.68 -8.87 6.37
N SER A 314 17.88 -7.81 7.13
CA SER A 314 18.35 -6.52 6.63
C SER A 314 19.87 -6.57 6.45
N VAL A 315 20.38 -5.91 5.40
CA VAL A 315 21.81 -5.85 5.11
C VAL A 315 22.26 -4.39 5.15
N TYR A 316 23.26 -4.10 5.98
CA TYR A 316 23.78 -2.76 6.21
C TYR A 316 25.24 -2.65 5.75
N HIS A 317 25.62 -1.49 5.26
CA HIS A 317 27.04 -1.15 5.03
C HIS A 317 27.73 -0.93 6.38
N GLN A 318 28.86 -1.59 6.59
CA GLN A 318 29.51 -1.59 7.91
C GLN A 318 29.96 -0.21 8.37
N GLU A 319 30.57 0.60 7.49
CA GLU A 319 31.15 1.87 7.88
C GLU A 319 30.12 2.99 8.01
N SER A 320 29.16 3.05 7.07
CA SER A 320 28.14 4.12 7.06
C SER A 320 26.91 3.80 7.89
N GLY A 321 26.67 2.52 8.23
CA GLY A 321 25.41 2.08 8.85
C GLY A 321 24.19 2.15 7.94
N GLN A 322 24.37 2.50 6.66
CA GLN A 322 23.29 2.63 5.70
C GLN A 322 22.65 1.28 5.41
N LEU A 323 21.32 1.22 5.41
CA LEU A 323 20.57 0.06 4.92
C LEU A 323 20.77 -0.07 3.41
N LEU A 324 21.30 -1.22 2.96
CA LEU A 324 21.51 -1.52 1.55
C LEU A 324 20.34 -2.26 0.93
N GLY A 325 19.63 -3.06 1.74
CA GLY A 325 18.51 -3.85 1.29
C GLY A 325 18.14 -5.00 2.21
N LYS A 326 17.27 -5.87 1.70
CA LYS A 326 16.81 -7.08 2.40
C LYS A 326 17.08 -8.33 1.56
N GLY A 327 17.28 -9.46 2.23
CA GLY A 327 17.50 -10.72 1.53
C GLY A 327 17.13 -11.94 2.35
N LYS A 328 16.82 -13.04 1.65
CA LYS A 328 16.53 -14.35 2.24
C LYS A 328 17.83 -15.12 2.42
N VAL A 329 18.13 -15.47 3.68
CA VAL A 329 19.38 -16.17 4.02
C VAL A 329 19.29 -17.66 3.76
N ARG A 330 20.44 -18.26 3.40
CA ARG A 330 20.61 -19.70 3.20
C ARG A 330 21.21 -20.42 4.40
N LEU A 331 21.51 -19.70 5.47
CA LEU A 331 22.07 -20.25 6.71
C LEU A 331 21.44 -19.53 7.89
N GLY A 332 21.28 -20.23 9.00
CA GLY A 332 20.89 -19.62 10.27
C GLY A 332 22.04 -18.86 10.93
N GLN A 333 21.71 -18.00 11.88
CA GLN A 333 22.64 -17.09 12.54
C GLN A 333 23.84 -17.79 13.18
N SER A 334 23.63 -18.92 13.87
CA SER A 334 24.71 -19.69 14.51
C SER A 334 25.77 -20.15 13.48
N ALA A 335 25.31 -20.72 12.37
CA ALA A 335 26.21 -21.17 11.31
C ALA A 335 26.99 -20.01 10.68
N VAL A 336 26.35 -18.86 10.48
CA VAL A 336 27.02 -17.64 9.98
C VAL A 336 28.10 -17.19 10.96
N ARG A 337 27.81 -17.12 12.27
CA ARG A 337 28.78 -16.73 13.30
C ARG A 337 30.00 -17.69 13.36
N ASP A 338 29.76 -18.99 13.31
CA ASP A 338 30.83 -19.99 13.35
C ASP A 338 31.76 -19.85 12.12
N MET A 339 31.19 -19.58 10.95
CA MET A 339 31.95 -19.37 9.72
C MET A 339 32.76 -18.06 9.75
N LEU A 340 32.22 -16.99 10.32
CA LEU A 340 32.96 -15.72 10.48
C LEU A 340 34.15 -15.88 11.41
N GLN A 341 34.02 -16.64 12.51
CA GLN A 341 35.09 -16.91 13.45
C GLN A 341 36.21 -17.79 12.86
N SER A 342 35.83 -18.79 12.05
CA SER A 342 36.78 -19.77 11.52
C SER A 342 37.58 -19.26 10.31
N LYS A 343 37.33 -18.06 9.78
CA LYS A 343 37.91 -17.49 8.55
C LYS A 343 37.84 -18.40 7.31
N LYS A 344 37.01 -19.46 7.35
CA LYS A 344 36.77 -20.41 6.24
C LYS A 344 35.46 -20.11 5.50
N ALA A 345 35.07 -18.83 5.48
CA ALA A 345 33.79 -18.39 4.92
C ALA A 345 33.75 -18.54 3.39
N LYS A 346 33.27 -19.69 2.91
CA LYS A 346 32.97 -19.91 1.48
C LYS A 346 31.49 -20.26 1.33
N GLY A 347 30.81 -19.63 0.38
CA GLY A 347 29.42 -19.93 0.03
C GLY A 347 28.55 -18.68 -0.13
N ILE A 348 27.42 -18.91 -0.79
CA ILE A 348 26.40 -17.89 -1.00
C ILE A 348 25.50 -17.85 0.25
N LEU A 349 25.44 -16.71 0.92
CA LEU A 349 24.54 -16.48 2.05
C LEU A 349 23.19 -15.97 1.58
N ILE A 350 23.16 -14.99 0.65
CA ILE A 350 21.95 -14.49 0.00
C ILE A 350 22.14 -14.59 -1.51
N HIS A 351 21.24 -15.31 -2.20
CA HIS A 351 21.30 -15.39 -3.65
C HIS A 351 20.75 -14.08 -4.27
N ARG A 352 21.28 -13.66 -5.42
CA ARG A 352 20.86 -12.46 -6.13
C ARG A 352 19.35 -12.40 -6.44
N ASP A 353 18.72 -13.55 -6.64
CA ASP A 353 17.27 -13.63 -6.90
C ASP A 353 16.46 -13.49 -5.62
N ASP A 354 17.08 -13.77 -4.46
CA ASP A 354 16.52 -13.64 -3.12
C ASP A 354 16.97 -12.33 -2.44
N TRP A 355 17.47 -11.37 -3.20
CA TRP A 355 17.97 -10.06 -2.76
C TRP A 355 17.20 -8.92 -3.41
N ILE A 356 16.94 -7.87 -2.64
CA ILE A 356 16.43 -6.57 -3.12
C ILE A 356 17.21 -5.42 -2.46
N SER A 357 17.67 -4.47 -3.25
CA SER A 357 18.17 -3.20 -2.75
C SER A 357 17.00 -2.33 -2.29
N VAL A 358 17.19 -1.62 -1.19
CA VAL A 358 16.24 -0.61 -0.69
C VAL A 358 16.76 0.75 -1.11
N THR A 359 15.94 1.52 -1.84
CA THR A 359 16.27 2.90 -2.19
C THR A 359 16.05 3.81 -0.98
N PRO A 360 16.66 5.03 -0.94
CA PRO A 360 16.39 6.00 0.12
C PRO A 360 14.90 6.33 0.25
N GLU A 361 14.14 6.33 -0.86
CA GLU A 361 12.71 6.58 -0.90
C GLU A 361 11.93 5.45 -0.23
N ILE A 362 12.33 4.20 -0.46
CA ILE A 362 11.75 3.02 0.22
C ILE A 362 12.07 3.07 1.72
N ASP A 363 13.29 3.46 2.11
CA ASP A 363 13.67 3.58 3.51
C ASP A 363 12.80 4.62 4.25
N LEU A 364 12.41 5.71 3.59
CA LEU A 364 11.48 6.70 4.13
C LEU A 364 10.10 6.15 4.50
N LEU A 365 9.65 5.05 3.87
CA LEU A 365 8.38 4.40 4.21
C LEU A 365 8.39 3.75 5.59
N PHE A 366 9.58 3.37 6.06
CA PHE A 366 9.78 2.66 7.33
C PHE A 366 10.29 3.56 8.45
N THR A 367 10.66 4.81 8.15
CA THR A 367 11.06 5.80 9.16
C THR A 367 9.82 6.36 9.85
N GLU A 368 9.74 6.23 11.16
CA GLU A 368 8.75 6.94 11.97
C GLU A 368 9.09 8.43 12.00
N PHE A 369 8.15 9.29 11.61
CA PHE A 369 8.21 10.73 11.76
C PHE A 369 7.36 11.19 12.94
#